data_69cb24bf02696c4760ff1faa025763e4
#
_entry.id   69cb24bf02696c4760ff1faa025763e4
#
_cell.length_a   1.000
_cell.length_b   1.000
_cell.length_c   1.000
_cell.angle_alpha   90.00
_cell.angle_beta   90.00
_cell.angle_gamma   90.00
#
_symmetry.space_group_name_H-M   'P 1'
#
loop_
_entity.id
_entity.type
_entity.pdbx_description
1 polymer ?
#
loop_
_entity_poly.entity_id
_entity_poly.type
_entity_poly.pdbx_seq_one_letter_code
_entity_poly.pdbx_strand_id
1 'polypeptide(L)'
;MRGKYVSRAGVKLEAALRHFGVEVEGRVVLDVGAATGGFTDCLLRQGAVRVHAVETGYGLLAWKLRQDPRVVVWERTNILYQVPIEEKADVAVVDTSWTRLHLAVPAASRFVKVGGVILALIKPQYEVEKKKLKKGVLGEGRAREVAEEVRRRLMELGFRLTEVVESAIKGEGGNSEFWVRIDL
;
A
#
# COMPACT_ATOMS: atom_id res chain seq x y z
N MET A 1 -16.96 4.34 19.41
CA MET A 1 -17.48 4.26 18.03
C MET A 1 -16.71 3.19 17.26
N ARG A 2 -17.38 2.18 16.70
CA ARG A 2 -16.72 1.23 15.77
C ARG A 2 -16.29 2.02 14.53
N GLY A 3 -15.01 2.00 14.20
CA GLY A 3 -14.49 2.69 13.02
C GLY A 3 -15.15 2.18 11.72
N LYS A 4 -15.13 2.99 10.64
CA LYS A 4 -15.68 2.62 9.32
C LYS A 4 -15.07 1.32 8.79
N TYR A 5 -13.77 1.11 9.02
CA TYR A 5 -12.97 -0.03 8.57
C TYR A 5 -12.37 -0.80 9.75
N VAL A 6 -11.84 -2.00 9.52
CA VAL A 6 -11.15 -2.81 10.56
C VAL A 6 -9.94 -2.10 11.17
N SER A 7 -9.34 -1.15 10.44
CA SER A 7 -8.29 -0.26 10.94
C SER A 7 -8.35 1.11 10.28
N ARG A 8 -7.64 2.09 10.85
CA ARG A 8 -7.53 3.47 10.30
C ARG A 8 -6.92 3.51 8.89
N ALA A 9 -6.17 2.48 8.52
CA ALA A 9 -5.56 2.38 7.19
C ALA A 9 -6.61 2.46 6.06
N GLY A 10 -7.80 1.88 6.25
CA GLY A 10 -8.88 1.98 5.27
C GLY A 10 -9.31 3.40 4.92
N VAL A 11 -9.25 4.33 5.88
CA VAL A 11 -9.53 5.77 5.63
C VAL A 11 -8.45 6.39 4.77
N LYS A 12 -7.17 6.00 4.95
CA LYS A 12 -6.07 6.47 4.11
C LYS A 12 -6.28 6.07 2.65
N LEU A 13 -6.58 4.78 2.44
CA LEU A 13 -6.79 4.25 1.09
C LEU A 13 -8.02 4.86 0.43
N GLU A 14 -9.13 4.99 1.14
CA GLU A 14 -10.35 5.61 0.58
C GLU A 14 -10.07 7.03 0.05
N ALA A 15 -9.32 7.82 0.82
CA ALA A 15 -8.94 9.16 0.40
C ALA A 15 -8.01 9.15 -0.83
N ALA A 16 -7.06 8.20 -0.89
CA ALA A 16 -6.15 8.06 -2.03
C ALA A 16 -6.89 7.62 -3.30
N LEU A 17 -7.76 6.60 -3.22
CA LEU A 17 -8.58 6.15 -4.35
C LEU A 17 -9.36 7.30 -4.97
N ARG A 18 -10.02 8.09 -4.12
CA ARG A 18 -10.77 9.27 -4.56
C ARG A 18 -9.89 10.35 -5.17
N HIS A 19 -8.75 10.66 -4.53
CA HIS A 19 -7.81 11.71 -4.98
C HIS A 19 -7.24 11.37 -6.37
N PHE A 20 -6.81 10.14 -6.57
CA PHE A 20 -6.17 9.71 -7.83
C PHE A 20 -7.19 9.21 -8.88
N GLY A 21 -8.48 9.22 -8.59
CA GLY A 21 -9.51 8.72 -9.50
C GLY A 21 -9.33 7.24 -9.85
N VAL A 22 -8.89 6.43 -8.88
CA VAL A 22 -8.68 4.98 -9.08
C VAL A 22 -9.94 4.23 -8.66
N GLU A 23 -10.62 3.64 -9.62
CA GLU A 23 -11.79 2.80 -9.41
C GLU A 23 -11.37 1.34 -9.21
N VAL A 24 -11.98 0.69 -8.22
CA VAL A 24 -11.71 -0.72 -7.90
C VAL A 24 -12.95 -1.60 -7.99
N GLU A 25 -14.11 -1.01 -8.32
CA GLU A 25 -15.34 -1.77 -8.55
C GLU A 25 -15.17 -2.75 -9.72
N GLY A 26 -15.54 -4.00 -9.50
CA GLY A 26 -15.37 -5.06 -10.50
C GLY A 26 -13.92 -5.47 -10.78
N ARG A 27 -12.94 -4.98 -10.01
CA ARG A 27 -11.51 -5.21 -10.24
C ARG A 27 -10.94 -6.29 -9.32
N VAL A 28 -9.87 -6.93 -9.80
CA VAL A 28 -8.97 -7.75 -9.00
C VAL A 28 -7.88 -6.85 -8.45
N VAL A 29 -7.66 -6.88 -7.14
CA VAL A 29 -6.71 -5.99 -6.45
C VAL A 29 -5.69 -6.78 -5.65
N LEU A 30 -4.43 -6.34 -5.71
CA LEU A 30 -3.33 -6.84 -4.88
C LEU A 30 -3.11 -5.87 -3.72
N ASP A 31 -3.23 -6.36 -2.47
CA ASP A 31 -2.96 -5.62 -1.24
C ASP A 31 -1.64 -6.12 -0.63
N VAL A 32 -0.57 -5.33 -0.76
CA VAL A 32 0.77 -5.68 -0.28
C VAL A 32 1.04 -5.00 1.06
N GLY A 33 1.17 -5.82 2.10
CA GLY A 33 1.27 -5.38 3.50
C GLY A 33 -0.11 -5.27 4.14
N ALA A 34 -0.96 -6.28 3.95
CA ALA A 34 -2.37 -6.26 4.35
C ALA A 34 -2.58 -6.06 5.86
N ALA A 35 -1.67 -6.51 6.72
CA ALA A 35 -1.72 -6.41 8.19
C ALA A 35 -3.11 -6.83 8.73
N THR A 36 -3.80 -5.94 9.48
CA THR A 36 -5.16 -6.21 10.00
C THR A 36 -6.25 -6.18 8.93
N GLY A 37 -5.92 -5.75 7.71
CA GLY A 37 -6.84 -5.72 6.57
C GLY A 37 -7.58 -4.39 6.37
N GLY A 38 -7.03 -3.27 6.83
CA GLY A 38 -7.66 -1.96 6.64
C GLY A 38 -7.86 -1.62 5.18
N PHE A 39 -6.84 -1.87 4.33
CA PHE A 39 -6.94 -1.68 2.89
C PHE A 39 -7.86 -2.71 2.26
N THR A 40 -7.70 -3.98 2.58
CA THR A 40 -8.60 -5.05 2.12
C THR A 40 -10.08 -4.73 2.40
N ASP A 41 -10.44 -4.29 3.63
CA ASP A 41 -11.83 -3.91 3.98
C ASP A 41 -12.32 -2.72 3.14
N CYS A 42 -11.45 -1.74 2.88
CA CYS A 42 -11.76 -0.60 2.02
C CYS A 42 -12.04 -1.05 0.59
N LEU A 43 -11.16 -1.86 0.00
CA LEU A 43 -11.27 -2.37 -1.37
C LEU A 43 -12.56 -3.16 -1.58
N LEU A 44 -12.89 -4.07 -0.65
CA LEU A 44 -14.12 -4.86 -0.71
C LEU A 44 -15.39 -3.99 -0.66
N ARG A 45 -15.38 -2.93 0.17
CA ARG A 45 -16.50 -1.97 0.26
C ARG A 45 -16.62 -1.07 -0.96
N GLN A 46 -15.52 -0.83 -1.66
CA GLN A 46 -15.49 -0.10 -2.94
C GLN A 46 -15.78 -1.01 -4.15
N GLY A 47 -16.21 -2.27 -3.91
CA GLY A 47 -16.69 -3.15 -4.95
C GLY A 47 -15.64 -4.02 -5.63
N ALA A 48 -14.43 -4.17 -5.06
CA ALA A 48 -13.45 -5.13 -5.57
C ALA A 48 -14.03 -6.55 -5.58
N VAL A 49 -13.89 -7.26 -6.71
CA VAL A 49 -14.40 -8.63 -6.85
C VAL A 49 -13.44 -9.66 -6.29
N ARG A 50 -12.15 -9.32 -6.21
CA ARG A 50 -11.12 -10.15 -5.57
C ARG A 50 -10.02 -9.29 -4.99
N VAL A 51 -9.55 -9.66 -3.79
CA VAL A 51 -8.39 -9.03 -3.15
C VAL A 51 -7.39 -10.11 -2.76
N HIS A 52 -6.19 -10.07 -3.35
CA HIS A 52 -5.05 -10.86 -2.92
C HIS A 52 -4.35 -10.12 -1.79
N ALA A 53 -4.57 -10.54 -0.55
CA ALA A 53 -4.00 -9.93 0.65
C ALA A 53 -2.66 -10.59 1.01
N VAL A 54 -1.55 -9.92 0.67
CA VAL A 54 -0.18 -10.42 0.90
C VAL A 54 0.39 -9.82 2.18
N GLU A 55 0.85 -10.69 3.09
CA GLU A 55 1.38 -10.30 4.39
C GLU A 55 2.53 -11.23 4.82
N THR A 56 3.61 -10.64 5.35
CA THR A 56 4.76 -11.41 5.86
C THR A 56 4.47 -12.04 7.22
N GLY A 57 3.60 -11.43 8.01
CA GLY A 57 3.13 -11.94 9.30
C GLY A 57 2.14 -13.09 9.14
N TYR A 58 1.69 -13.59 10.28
CA TYR A 58 0.70 -14.66 10.35
C TYR A 58 -0.41 -14.32 11.35
N GLY A 59 -1.66 -14.61 11.00
CA GLY A 59 -2.81 -14.42 11.88
C GLY A 59 -3.21 -12.96 12.08
N LEU A 60 -2.69 -12.02 11.27
CA LEU A 60 -2.93 -10.59 11.45
C LEU A 60 -4.26 -10.13 10.85
N LEU A 61 -4.65 -10.69 9.72
CA LEU A 61 -5.85 -10.30 8.99
C LEU A 61 -7.10 -10.56 9.83
N ALA A 62 -7.98 -9.56 9.95
CA ALA A 62 -9.22 -9.65 10.71
C ALA A 62 -10.08 -10.83 10.26
N TRP A 63 -10.65 -11.57 11.22
CA TRP A 63 -11.40 -12.81 10.97
C TRP A 63 -12.51 -12.65 9.92
N LYS A 64 -13.29 -11.57 10.00
CA LYS A 64 -14.35 -11.32 9.01
C LYS A 64 -13.85 -11.23 7.57
N LEU A 65 -12.62 -10.75 7.36
CA LEU A 65 -12.02 -10.63 6.02
C LEU A 65 -11.51 -11.98 5.53
N ARG A 66 -11.02 -12.83 6.43
CA ARG A 66 -10.63 -14.20 6.11
C ARG A 66 -11.81 -15.06 5.66
N GLN A 67 -13.01 -14.73 6.10
CA GLN A 67 -14.24 -15.45 5.74
C GLN A 67 -14.90 -14.89 4.47
N ASP A 68 -14.46 -13.76 3.95
CA ASP A 68 -15.02 -13.19 2.72
C ASP A 68 -14.48 -13.97 1.50
N PRO A 69 -15.35 -14.59 0.69
CA PRO A 69 -14.92 -15.42 -0.45
C PRO A 69 -14.17 -14.65 -1.54
N ARG A 70 -14.20 -13.33 -1.50
CA ARG A 70 -13.44 -12.46 -2.41
C ARG A 70 -11.99 -12.25 -1.97
N VAL A 71 -11.62 -12.65 -0.74
CA VAL A 71 -10.27 -12.45 -0.20
C VAL A 71 -9.46 -13.74 -0.33
N VAL A 72 -8.31 -13.63 -1.00
CA VAL A 72 -7.30 -14.68 -1.05
C VAL A 72 -6.15 -14.27 -0.14
N VAL A 73 -5.95 -15.04 0.93
CA VAL A 73 -4.97 -14.70 1.98
C VAL A 73 -3.62 -15.34 1.71
N TRP A 74 -2.58 -14.52 1.58
CA TRP A 74 -1.18 -14.91 1.37
C TRP A 74 -0.35 -14.47 2.57
N GLU A 75 -0.47 -15.18 3.69
CA GLU A 75 0.34 -14.92 4.89
C GLU A 75 1.69 -15.64 4.84
N ARG A 76 2.65 -15.22 5.70
CA ARG A 76 4.05 -15.66 5.67
C ARG A 76 4.67 -15.52 4.29
N THR A 77 4.19 -14.53 3.54
CA THR A 77 4.53 -14.32 2.13
C THR A 77 5.17 -12.96 1.95
N ASN A 78 6.40 -12.94 1.43
CA ASN A 78 7.07 -11.70 1.10
C ASN A 78 6.98 -11.47 -0.43
N ILE A 79 6.44 -10.34 -0.83
CA ILE A 79 6.25 -9.96 -2.23
C ILE A 79 7.54 -9.93 -3.05
N LEU A 80 8.70 -9.78 -2.40
CA LEU A 80 10.01 -9.79 -3.06
C LEU A 80 10.35 -11.14 -3.68
N TYR A 81 9.77 -12.21 -3.16
CA TYR A 81 9.98 -13.57 -3.66
C TYR A 81 8.86 -13.98 -4.63
N GLN A 82 8.93 -15.20 -5.12
CA GLN A 82 7.87 -15.73 -5.96
C GLN A 82 6.62 -16.03 -5.12
N VAL A 83 5.50 -15.41 -5.50
CA VAL A 83 4.18 -15.67 -4.92
C VAL A 83 3.36 -16.40 -5.97
N PRO A 84 2.64 -17.49 -5.63
CA PRO A 84 1.90 -18.28 -6.62
C PRO A 84 0.55 -17.62 -6.98
N ILE A 85 0.57 -16.33 -7.27
CA ILE A 85 -0.58 -15.58 -7.78
C ILE A 85 -0.53 -15.66 -9.30
N GLU A 86 -1.43 -16.47 -9.88
CA GLU A 86 -1.54 -16.64 -11.33
C GLU A 86 -2.35 -15.51 -11.97
N GLU A 87 -3.41 -15.07 -11.29
CA GLU A 87 -4.29 -14.01 -11.75
C GLU A 87 -3.66 -12.63 -11.51
N LYS A 88 -3.35 -11.89 -12.58
CA LYS A 88 -2.83 -10.53 -12.47
C LYS A 88 -3.92 -9.56 -12.02
N ALA A 89 -3.56 -8.69 -11.09
CA ALA A 89 -4.42 -7.63 -10.59
C ALA A 89 -4.56 -6.48 -11.59
N ASP A 90 -5.70 -5.79 -11.55
CA ASP A 90 -5.91 -4.54 -12.27
C ASP A 90 -5.27 -3.36 -11.52
N VAL A 91 -5.29 -3.44 -10.19
CA VAL A 91 -4.77 -2.43 -9.27
C VAL A 91 -3.94 -3.11 -8.18
N ALA A 92 -2.85 -2.50 -7.75
CA ALA A 92 -2.17 -2.86 -6.52
C ALA A 92 -2.17 -1.70 -5.53
N VAL A 93 -2.25 -2.00 -4.25
CA VAL A 93 -2.00 -1.07 -3.15
C VAL A 93 -0.80 -1.58 -2.35
N VAL A 94 0.16 -0.70 -2.04
CA VAL A 94 1.42 -1.09 -1.38
C VAL A 94 1.59 -0.27 -0.11
N ASP A 95 1.55 -0.94 1.04
CA ASP A 95 1.75 -0.37 2.38
C ASP A 95 2.76 -1.21 3.18
N THR A 96 4.02 -1.13 2.81
CA THR A 96 5.11 -1.86 3.48
C THR A 96 5.81 -1.01 4.53
N SER A 97 6.20 -1.63 5.67
CA SER A 97 6.94 -0.96 6.74
C SER A 97 8.45 -1.23 6.67
N TRP A 98 8.82 -2.50 6.50
CA TRP A 98 10.24 -2.92 6.54
C TRP A 98 10.87 -3.06 5.16
N THR A 99 10.06 -3.20 4.11
CA THR A 99 10.54 -3.28 2.74
C THR A 99 10.43 -1.91 2.10
N ARG A 100 11.56 -1.34 1.67
CA ARG A 100 11.60 -0.04 1.00
C ARG A 100 10.87 -0.10 -0.34
N LEU A 101 10.22 0.99 -0.73
CA LEU A 101 9.36 1.03 -1.92
C LEU A 101 10.11 0.77 -3.23
N HIS A 102 11.38 1.16 -3.33
CA HIS A 102 12.18 0.85 -4.53
C HIS A 102 12.42 -0.65 -4.74
N LEU A 103 12.12 -1.50 -3.74
CA LEU A 103 12.11 -2.96 -3.85
C LEU A 103 10.68 -3.50 -3.95
N ALA A 104 9.76 -2.96 -3.13
CA ALA A 104 8.38 -3.45 -3.07
C ALA A 104 7.60 -3.14 -4.35
N VAL A 105 7.75 -1.95 -4.94
CA VAL A 105 7.02 -1.54 -6.16
C VAL A 105 7.40 -2.41 -7.37
N PRO A 106 8.70 -2.61 -7.71
CA PRO A 106 9.06 -3.52 -8.79
C PRO A 106 8.61 -4.96 -8.54
N ALA A 107 8.60 -5.41 -7.30
CA ALA A 107 8.11 -6.74 -6.96
C ALA A 107 6.60 -6.86 -7.16
N ALA A 108 5.81 -5.88 -6.71
CA ALA A 108 4.36 -5.84 -6.87
C ALA A 108 3.95 -5.70 -8.35
N SER A 109 4.70 -4.92 -9.16
CA SER A 109 4.37 -4.69 -10.57
C SER A 109 4.35 -5.98 -11.40
N ARG A 110 5.10 -7.02 -10.99
CA ARG A 110 5.07 -8.34 -11.65
C ARG A 110 3.68 -8.99 -11.62
N PHE A 111 2.84 -8.63 -10.64
CA PHE A 111 1.51 -9.19 -10.43
C PHE A 111 0.38 -8.26 -10.90
N VAL A 112 0.71 -7.14 -11.52
CA VAL A 112 -0.25 -6.18 -12.07
C VAL A 112 -0.25 -6.28 -13.60
N LYS A 113 -1.40 -6.08 -14.21
CA LYS A 113 -1.56 -6.06 -15.68
C LYS A 113 -0.83 -4.86 -16.27
N VAL A 114 -0.41 -4.98 -17.53
CA VAL A 114 0.02 -3.82 -18.32
C VAL A 114 -1.16 -2.85 -18.45
N GLY A 115 -0.93 -1.57 -18.23
CA GLY A 115 -1.98 -0.55 -18.13
C GLY A 115 -2.69 -0.51 -16.77
N GLY A 116 -2.28 -1.35 -15.82
CA GLY A 116 -2.77 -1.30 -14.45
C GLY A 116 -2.12 -0.18 -13.63
N VAL A 117 -2.57 -0.03 -12.39
CA VAL A 117 -2.17 1.06 -11.50
C VAL A 117 -1.64 0.51 -10.18
N ILE A 118 -0.59 1.11 -9.63
CA ILE A 118 -0.15 0.88 -8.26
C ILE A 118 -0.35 2.18 -7.46
N LEU A 119 -1.03 2.10 -6.31
CA LEU A 119 -1.03 3.14 -5.28
C LEU A 119 -0.06 2.74 -4.18
N ALA A 120 1.03 3.47 -4.02
CA ALA A 120 2.04 3.19 -3.00
C ALA A 120 2.03 4.23 -1.90
N LEU A 121 1.96 3.76 -0.64
CA LEU A 121 2.07 4.61 0.55
C LEU A 121 3.54 4.73 0.95
N ILE A 122 4.11 5.91 0.78
CA ILE A 122 5.45 6.26 1.24
C ILE A 122 5.39 6.54 2.72
N LYS A 123 6.18 5.82 3.49
CA LYS A 123 6.39 6.04 4.93
C LYS A 123 7.84 6.52 5.15
N PRO A 124 8.10 7.83 5.15
CA PRO A 124 9.46 8.36 5.15
C PRO A 124 10.33 7.85 6.30
N GLN A 125 9.74 7.55 7.46
CA GLN A 125 10.45 6.99 8.61
C GLN A 125 11.06 5.60 8.36
N TYR A 126 10.56 4.84 7.38
CA TYR A 126 11.12 3.54 6.98
C TYR A 126 12.06 3.62 5.76
N GLU A 127 12.11 4.77 5.11
CA GLU A 127 13.00 5.00 3.95
C GLU A 127 14.37 5.59 4.36
N VAL A 128 14.51 6.05 5.60
CA VAL A 128 15.74 6.60 6.16
C VAL A 128 16.38 5.67 7.20
N GLU A 129 17.64 5.95 7.56
CA GLU A 129 18.30 5.26 8.67
C GLU A 129 17.68 5.66 10.02
N LYS A 130 17.54 4.70 10.94
CA LYS A 130 16.94 4.92 12.27
C LYS A 130 17.57 6.10 13.06
N LYS A 131 18.89 6.35 12.88
CA LYS A 131 19.59 7.46 13.54
C LYS A 131 19.07 8.85 13.17
N LYS A 132 18.33 8.98 12.05
CA LYS A 132 17.71 10.23 11.59
C LYS A 132 16.34 10.50 12.23
N LEU A 133 15.84 9.56 13.03
CA LEU A 133 14.53 9.67 13.68
C LEU A 133 14.69 10.18 15.12
N LYS A 134 13.82 11.09 15.55
CA LYS A 134 13.66 11.48 16.95
C LYS A 134 12.49 10.71 17.55
N LYS A 135 12.78 9.77 18.45
CA LYS A 135 11.77 8.87 19.06
C LYS A 135 10.86 8.18 18.01
N GLY A 136 11.44 7.76 16.89
CA GLY A 136 10.70 7.10 15.80
C GLY A 136 9.95 8.02 14.85
N VAL A 137 10.06 9.36 15.03
CA VAL A 137 9.37 10.34 14.20
C VAL A 137 10.37 11.12 13.35
N LEU A 138 10.02 11.35 12.08
CA LEU A 138 10.75 12.21 11.16
C LEU A 138 10.04 13.58 11.10
N GLY A 139 10.81 14.69 11.20
CA GLY A 139 10.25 16.05 11.10
C GLY A 139 9.53 16.27 9.76
N GLU A 140 8.43 17.03 9.76
CA GLU A 140 7.52 17.18 8.61
C GLU A 140 8.22 17.65 7.32
N GLY A 141 9.07 18.68 7.39
CA GLY A 141 9.84 19.15 6.22
C GLY A 141 10.72 18.05 5.64
N ARG A 142 11.44 17.33 6.50
CA ARG A 142 12.30 16.22 6.06
C ARG A 142 11.48 15.02 5.54
N ALA A 143 10.29 14.79 6.10
CA ALA A 143 9.41 13.71 5.64
C ALA A 143 9.00 13.92 4.17
N ARG A 144 8.64 15.15 3.77
CA ARG A 144 8.30 15.47 2.38
C ARG A 144 9.50 15.34 1.44
N GLU A 145 10.67 15.83 1.85
CA GLU A 145 11.90 15.67 1.08
C GLU A 145 12.22 14.19 0.80
N VAL A 146 12.12 13.35 1.83
CA VAL A 146 12.33 11.89 1.68
C VAL A 146 11.29 11.27 0.76
N ALA A 147 10.03 11.69 0.84
CA ALA A 147 9.00 11.20 -0.07
C ALA A 147 9.32 11.55 -1.54
N GLU A 148 9.83 12.74 -1.82
CA GLU A 148 10.28 13.14 -3.15
C GLU A 148 11.56 12.39 -3.58
N GLU A 149 12.47 12.09 -2.65
CA GLU A 149 13.63 11.23 -2.91
C GLU A 149 13.20 9.83 -3.35
N VAL A 150 12.22 9.23 -2.65
CA VAL A 150 11.65 7.92 -3.00
C VAL A 150 10.99 7.96 -4.38
N ARG A 151 10.19 9.00 -4.65
CA ARG A 151 9.56 9.19 -5.96
C ARG A 151 10.60 9.23 -7.09
N ARG A 152 11.64 10.07 -6.95
CA ARG A 152 12.72 10.15 -7.95
C ARG A 152 13.40 8.80 -8.18
N ARG A 153 13.69 8.06 -7.11
CA ARG A 153 14.30 6.73 -7.22
C ARG A 153 13.42 5.73 -7.98
N LEU A 154 12.10 5.78 -7.81
CA LEU A 154 11.19 4.96 -8.60
C LEU A 154 11.14 5.39 -10.06
N MET A 155 11.23 6.69 -10.36
CA MET A 155 11.36 7.19 -11.75
C MET A 155 12.66 6.72 -12.42
N GLU A 156 13.79 6.71 -11.70
CA GLU A 156 15.07 6.17 -12.17
C GLU A 156 14.99 4.67 -12.49
N LEU A 157 14.09 3.92 -11.85
CA LEU A 157 13.79 2.53 -12.19
C LEU A 157 12.84 2.37 -13.39
N GLY A 158 12.44 3.46 -14.03
CA GLY A 158 11.62 3.47 -15.24
C GLY A 158 10.12 3.57 -15.01
N PHE A 159 9.66 3.75 -13.78
CA PHE A 159 8.24 3.91 -13.48
C PHE A 159 7.76 5.34 -13.79
N ARG A 160 6.49 5.46 -14.22
CA ARG A 160 5.80 6.75 -14.37
C ARG A 160 4.96 7.02 -13.13
N LEU A 161 5.26 8.11 -12.42
CA LEU A 161 4.62 8.47 -11.17
C LEU A 161 3.98 9.86 -11.24
N THR A 162 2.87 10.00 -10.50
CA THR A 162 2.31 11.32 -10.19
C THR A 162 3.21 12.08 -9.19
N GLU A 163 2.80 13.30 -8.85
CA GLU A 163 3.36 14.02 -7.70
C GLU A 163 3.02 13.33 -6.37
N VAL A 164 3.80 13.68 -5.34
CA VAL A 164 3.61 13.18 -3.97
C VAL A 164 2.45 13.90 -3.30
N VAL A 165 1.49 13.14 -2.78
CA VAL A 165 0.30 13.65 -2.08
C VAL A 165 0.31 13.20 -0.62
N GLU A 166 0.14 14.14 0.32
CA GLU A 166 0.09 13.80 1.74
C GLU A 166 -1.15 12.97 2.07
N SER A 167 -0.97 11.96 2.90
CA SER A 167 -2.07 11.10 3.37
C SER A 167 -3.06 11.87 4.22
N ALA A 168 -4.35 11.58 4.07
CA ALA A 168 -5.44 12.25 4.80
C ALA A 168 -5.33 12.16 6.33
N ILE A 169 -4.63 11.15 6.83
CA ILE A 169 -4.33 10.99 8.26
C ILE A 169 -2.87 10.58 8.47
N LYS A 170 -2.28 11.04 9.55
CA LYS A 170 -0.93 10.66 9.95
C LYS A 170 -0.82 9.18 10.32
N GLY A 171 0.37 8.64 10.10
CA GLY A 171 0.73 7.29 10.49
C GLY A 171 0.89 7.10 11.99
N GLU A 172 1.41 5.95 12.38
CA GLU A 172 1.73 5.65 13.75
C GLU A 172 2.81 6.61 14.29
N GLY A 173 2.68 6.99 15.57
CA GLY A 173 3.59 7.96 16.19
C GLY A 173 3.45 9.39 15.66
N GLY A 174 2.48 9.70 14.77
CA GLY A 174 2.26 11.03 14.20
C GLY A 174 3.12 11.34 12.96
N ASN A 175 3.78 10.33 12.38
CA ASN A 175 4.55 10.50 11.16
C ASN A 175 3.67 10.94 9.98
N SER A 176 4.14 11.91 9.19
CA SER A 176 3.55 12.22 7.88
C SER A 176 3.84 11.09 6.91
N GLU A 177 2.82 10.67 6.18
CA GLU A 177 2.90 9.65 5.13
C GLU A 177 2.37 10.23 3.83
N PHE A 178 2.80 9.67 2.71
CA PHE A 178 2.48 10.23 1.40
C PHE A 178 2.09 9.14 0.41
N TRP A 179 1.28 9.52 -0.56
CA TRP A 179 0.87 8.64 -1.64
C TRP A 179 1.50 9.03 -2.96
N VAL A 180 1.76 8.04 -3.79
CA VAL A 180 2.04 8.19 -5.22
C VAL A 180 1.20 7.19 -6.00
N ARG A 181 0.74 7.60 -7.18
CA ARG A 181 0.17 6.73 -8.20
C ARG A 181 1.25 6.40 -9.23
N ILE A 182 1.29 5.15 -9.64
CA ILE A 182 2.24 4.59 -10.60
C ILE A 182 1.42 3.93 -11.70
N ASP A 183 1.60 4.36 -12.93
CA ASP A 183 0.96 3.78 -14.12
C ASP A 183 1.93 2.80 -14.80
N LEU A 184 1.47 1.56 -15.10
CA LEU A 184 2.27 0.45 -15.65
C LEU A 184 2.06 0.27 -17.17
#